data_1f85fe5a31ab6b5da15b67f40068553c
#
_entry.id   1f85fe5a31ab6b5da15b67f40068553c
#
_cell.length_a   1.000
_cell.length_b   1.000
_cell.length_c   1.000
_cell.angle_alpha   90.00
_cell.angle_beta   90.00
_cell.angle_gamma   90.00
#
_symmetry.space_group_name_H-M   'P 1'
#
loop_
_entity.id
_entity.type
_entity.pdbx_description
1 polymer ?
#
loop_
_entity_poly.entity_id
_entity_poly.type
_entity_poly.pdbx_seq_one_letter_code
_entity_poly.pdbx_strand_id
1 'polypeptide(L)'
;IETDITRSELEALPGVKGVIINGGPNNIIDGAAIDVLPEIYQAGLPIIAAGHDKALCDTKLPAFTGDEEAIKEALRQFVFDTCKAEANWNMKNFVADQIELVRRQVGDKKVLLALSGGVDSSVVAALLLKAIGDNLVCVHVNHGLMRKGESENVIEVFKNQLNANLVYVDATDRFLGLLAGVDL
;
A
#
# COMPACT_ATOMS: atom_id res chain seq x y z
N ILE A 1 -7.31 -8.49 -2.23
CA ILE A 1 -8.78 -8.67 -2.19
C ILE A 1 -9.03 -10.01 -1.52
N GLU A 2 -9.97 -10.06 -0.59
CA GLU A 2 -10.34 -11.23 0.17
C GLU A 2 -11.10 -12.24 -0.70
N THR A 3 -11.16 -13.52 -0.28
CA THR A 3 -11.80 -14.58 -1.06
C THR A 3 -13.32 -14.53 -1.00
N ASP A 4 -13.90 -13.78 -0.08
CA ASP A 4 -15.33 -13.58 0.14
C ASP A 4 -15.92 -12.35 -0.56
N ILE A 5 -15.13 -11.69 -1.43
CA ILE A 5 -15.64 -10.59 -2.24
C ILE A 5 -16.85 -11.05 -3.07
N THR A 6 -17.93 -10.31 -2.99
CA THR A 6 -19.12 -10.53 -3.81
C THR A 6 -18.94 -9.98 -5.24
N ARG A 7 -19.77 -10.46 -6.15
CA ARG A 7 -19.81 -9.92 -7.52
C ARG A 7 -20.11 -8.42 -7.53
N SER A 8 -21.05 -7.97 -6.70
CA SER A 8 -21.41 -6.55 -6.61
C SER A 8 -20.25 -5.67 -6.15
N GLU A 9 -19.46 -6.15 -5.19
CA GLU A 9 -18.25 -5.45 -4.73
C GLU A 9 -17.18 -5.42 -5.80
N LEU A 10 -16.99 -6.53 -6.52
CA LEU A 10 -16.05 -6.60 -7.64
C LEU A 10 -16.43 -5.62 -8.76
N GLU A 11 -17.71 -5.56 -9.14
CA GLU A 11 -18.22 -4.65 -10.16
C GLU A 11 -18.16 -3.17 -9.72
N ALA A 12 -18.19 -2.89 -8.42
CA ALA A 12 -18.04 -1.54 -7.87
C ALA A 12 -16.59 -1.02 -7.90
N LEU A 13 -15.60 -1.91 -8.06
CA LEU A 13 -14.20 -1.50 -8.17
C LEU A 13 -13.96 -0.81 -9.53
N PRO A 14 -13.35 0.38 -9.55
CA PRO A 14 -13.14 1.10 -10.81
C PRO A 14 -12.09 0.42 -11.68
N GLY A 15 -12.42 0.23 -12.95
CA GLY A 15 -11.45 -0.16 -13.98
C GLY A 15 -10.98 -1.61 -13.92
N VAL A 16 -11.72 -2.52 -13.28
CA VAL A 16 -11.40 -3.95 -13.27
C VAL A 16 -11.51 -4.50 -14.69
N LYS A 17 -10.44 -5.14 -15.18
CA LYS A 17 -10.35 -5.71 -16.53
C LYS A 17 -10.21 -7.24 -16.53
N GLY A 18 -9.96 -7.83 -15.37
CA GLY A 18 -9.80 -9.27 -15.21
C GLY A 18 -9.52 -9.66 -13.77
N VAL A 19 -9.54 -10.93 -13.47
CA VAL A 19 -9.34 -11.51 -12.15
C VAL A 19 -8.23 -12.53 -12.19
N ILE A 20 -7.29 -12.42 -11.24
CA ILE A 20 -6.26 -13.43 -11.01
C ILE A 20 -6.57 -14.11 -9.69
N ILE A 21 -6.91 -15.39 -9.74
CA ILE A 21 -7.14 -16.22 -8.56
C ILE A 21 -5.81 -16.92 -8.23
N ASN A 22 -5.15 -16.48 -7.18
CA ASN A 22 -3.88 -17.05 -6.75
C ASN A 22 -4.12 -18.06 -5.62
N GLY A 23 -4.00 -19.34 -5.95
CA GLY A 23 -4.01 -20.42 -4.97
C GLY A 23 -2.61 -20.65 -4.39
N GLY A 24 -2.52 -20.79 -3.07
CA GLY A 24 -1.29 -21.17 -2.37
C GLY A 24 -1.32 -22.62 -1.89
N PRO A 25 -0.19 -23.15 -1.42
CA PRO A 25 -0.12 -24.53 -0.88
C PRO A 25 -1.00 -24.74 0.37
N ASN A 26 -1.46 -23.68 1.00
CA ASN A 26 -2.28 -23.69 2.22
C ASN A 26 -3.76 -23.33 1.95
N ASN A 27 -4.28 -23.65 0.76
CA ASN A 27 -5.68 -23.37 0.40
C ASN A 27 -6.68 -24.29 1.12
N ILE A 28 -6.28 -24.94 2.18
CA ILE A 28 -7.15 -25.82 2.96
C ILE A 28 -7.17 -25.32 4.39
N ILE A 29 -8.33 -24.82 4.83
CA ILE A 29 -8.61 -24.58 6.25
C ILE A 29 -9.59 -25.65 6.70
N ASP A 30 -9.25 -26.37 7.77
CA ASP A 30 -10.08 -27.45 8.37
C ASP A 30 -10.53 -28.52 7.35
N GLY A 31 -9.68 -28.81 6.35
CA GLY A 31 -9.95 -29.83 5.33
C GLY A 31 -10.83 -29.38 4.17
N ALA A 32 -11.29 -28.12 4.16
CA ALA A 32 -12.02 -27.53 3.04
C ALA A 32 -11.10 -26.65 2.19
N ALA A 33 -11.20 -26.77 0.86
CA ALA A 33 -10.51 -25.87 -0.06
C ALA A 33 -11.09 -24.44 0.06
N ILE A 34 -10.20 -23.45 0.19
CA ILE A 34 -10.60 -22.05 0.11
C ILE A 34 -10.72 -21.69 -1.35
N ASP A 35 -11.88 -21.26 -1.76
CA ASP A 35 -12.15 -20.76 -3.10
C ASP A 35 -12.89 -19.41 -3.03
N VAL A 36 -12.91 -18.70 -4.14
CA VAL A 36 -13.73 -17.49 -4.28
C VAL A 36 -15.22 -17.86 -4.44
N LEU A 37 -16.09 -16.90 -4.17
CA LEU A 37 -17.51 -17.11 -4.34
C LEU A 37 -17.84 -17.52 -5.80
N PRO A 38 -18.73 -18.49 -6.02
CA PRO A 38 -19.06 -18.98 -7.38
C PRO A 38 -19.52 -17.89 -8.35
N GLU A 39 -20.11 -16.82 -7.85
CA GLU A 39 -20.57 -15.68 -8.66
C GLU A 39 -19.42 -14.87 -9.28
N ILE A 40 -18.19 -14.97 -8.75
CA ILE A 40 -16.99 -14.33 -9.35
C ILE A 40 -16.69 -14.95 -10.70
N TYR A 41 -16.82 -16.27 -10.82
CA TYR A 41 -16.63 -16.96 -12.10
C TYR A 41 -17.67 -16.57 -13.17
N GLN A 42 -18.80 -16.00 -12.74
CA GLN A 42 -19.90 -15.56 -13.59
C GLN A 42 -19.90 -14.03 -13.81
N ALA A 43 -18.86 -13.33 -13.36
CA ALA A 43 -18.79 -11.85 -13.47
C ALA A 43 -18.57 -11.36 -14.92
N GLY A 44 -18.36 -12.27 -15.89
CA GLY A 44 -18.12 -11.89 -17.29
C GLY A 44 -16.76 -11.25 -17.56
N LEU A 45 -15.83 -11.37 -16.61
CA LEU A 45 -14.46 -10.90 -16.73
C LEU A 45 -13.54 -12.06 -17.10
N PRO A 46 -12.44 -11.82 -17.83
CA PRO A 46 -11.37 -12.79 -18.00
C PRO A 46 -10.83 -13.25 -16.66
N ILE A 47 -10.66 -14.53 -16.44
CA ILE A 47 -10.14 -15.10 -15.19
C ILE A 47 -8.97 -16.03 -15.50
N ILE A 48 -7.89 -15.89 -14.74
CA ILE A 48 -6.77 -16.82 -14.73
C ILE A 48 -6.56 -17.35 -13.32
N ALA A 49 -6.32 -18.65 -13.17
CA ALA A 49 -6.17 -19.26 -11.87
C ALA A 49 -4.88 -20.07 -11.75
N ALA A 50 -4.26 -19.99 -10.58
CA ALA A 50 -3.11 -20.78 -10.20
C ALA A 50 -3.45 -21.62 -8.96
N GLY A 51 -3.34 -22.94 -9.06
CA GLY A 51 -3.52 -23.84 -7.92
C GLY A 51 -4.96 -24.20 -7.55
N HIS A 52 -5.98 -23.63 -8.22
CA HIS A 52 -7.39 -23.95 -8.00
C HIS A 52 -7.95 -24.96 -9.02
N ASP A 53 -9.17 -25.45 -8.81
CA ASP A 53 -9.91 -26.17 -9.83
C ASP A 53 -10.22 -25.21 -11.00
N LYS A 54 -9.64 -25.55 -12.15
CA LYS A 54 -9.55 -24.68 -13.32
C LYS A 54 -10.70 -24.86 -14.29
N ALA A 55 -11.72 -25.65 -13.94
CA ALA A 55 -12.82 -25.95 -14.85
C ALA A 55 -13.61 -24.70 -15.27
N LEU A 56 -13.63 -23.68 -14.41
CA LEU A 56 -14.37 -22.44 -14.61
C LEU A 56 -13.50 -21.25 -15.09
N CYS A 57 -12.19 -21.45 -15.27
CA CYS A 57 -11.28 -20.37 -15.67
C CYS A 57 -11.10 -20.32 -17.19
N ASP A 58 -10.99 -19.12 -17.76
CA ASP A 58 -10.75 -18.90 -19.18
C ASP A 58 -9.36 -19.40 -19.62
N THR A 59 -8.38 -19.26 -18.74
CA THR A 59 -6.99 -19.65 -18.96
C THR A 59 -6.45 -20.39 -17.76
N LYS A 60 -5.72 -21.46 -17.99
CA LYS A 60 -5.06 -22.24 -16.93
C LYS A 60 -3.61 -21.82 -16.84
N LEU A 61 -3.19 -21.32 -15.68
CA LEU A 61 -1.77 -21.23 -15.38
C LEU A 61 -1.21 -22.65 -15.12
N PRO A 62 -0.02 -22.96 -15.63
CA PRO A 62 0.71 -24.13 -15.15
C PRO A 62 0.86 -24.02 -13.63
N ALA A 63 0.75 -25.12 -12.92
CA ALA A 63 1.05 -25.13 -11.50
C ALA A 63 2.44 -24.50 -11.31
N PHE A 64 2.65 -23.74 -10.19
CA PHE A 64 3.95 -23.14 -9.87
C PHE A 64 4.99 -24.27 -9.65
N THR A 65 5.47 -24.83 -10.73
CA THR A 65 6.37 -25.98 -10.72
C THR A 65 7.79 -25.65 -11.18
N GLY A 66 8.17 -24.40 -11.07
CA GLY A 66 9.56 -24.02 -11.24
C GLY A 66 9.94 -23.40 -12.58
N ASP A 67 9.07 -23.31 -13.56
CA ASP A 67 9.34 -22.56 -14.80
C ASP A 67 8.80 -21.12 -14.67
N GLU A 68 9.61 -20.26 -14.05
CA GLU A 68 9.30 -18.85 -13.80
C GLU A 68 9.00 -18.07 -15.10
N GLU A 69 9.71 -18.37 -16.18
CA GLU A 69 9.56 -17.67 -17.45
C GLU A 69 8.22 -18.01 -18.14
N ALA A 70 7.77 -19.25 -18.05
CA ALA A 70 6.47 -19.64 -18.58
C ALA A 70 5.31 -18.99 -17.80
N ILE A 71 5.43 -18.92 -16.48
CA ILE A 71 4.45 -18.22 -15.62
C ILE A 71 4.40 -16.74 -15.96
N LYS A 72 5.54 -16.11 -16.09
CA LYS A 72 5.69 -14.69 -16.43
C LYS A 72 5.06 -14.37 -17.81
N GLU A 73 5.34 -15.21 -18.81
CA GLU A 73 4.77 -15.02 -20.14
C GLU A 73 3.24 -15.24 -20.14
N ALA A 74 2.73 -16.25 -19.44
CA ALA A 74 1.29 -16.48 -19.31
C ALA A 74 0.58 -15.30 -18.62
N LEU A 75 1.18 -14.76 -17.57
CA LEU A 75 0.67 -13.57 -16.90
C LEU A 75 0.73 -12.33 -17.82
N ARG A 76 1.81 -12.16 -18.56
CA ARG A 76 1.95 -11.07 -19.52
C ARG A 76 0.85 -11.11 -20.57
N GLN A 77 0.63 -12.26 -21.19
CA GLN A 77 -0.43 -12.47 -22.19
C GLN A 77 -1.82 -12.24 -21.58
N PHE A 78 -2.07 -12.75 -20.39
CA PHE A 78 -3.34 -12.52 -19.71
C PHE A 78 -3.59 -11.03 -19.45
N VAL A 79 -2.63 -10.34 -18.86
CA VAL A 79 -2.79 -8.93 -18.48
C VAL A 79 -2.90 -8.02 -19.70
N PHE A 80 -2.03 -8.18 -20.70
CA PHE A 80 -1.95 -7.24 -21.81
C PHE A 80 -2.79 -7.66 -23.02
N ASP A 81 -2.82 -8.95 -23.34
CA ASP A 81 -3.49 -9.43 -24.56
C ASP A 81 -4.94 -9.82 -24.30
N THR A 82 -5.27 -10.37 -23.13
CA THR A 82 -6.64 -10.77 -22.78
C THR A 82 -7.39 -9.64 -22.08
N CYS A 83 -6.86 -9.11 -20.98
CA CYS A 83 -7.49 -8.04 -20.22
C CYS A 83 -7.32 -6.65 -20.85
N LYS A 84 -6.47 -6.50 -21.87
CA LYS A 84 -6.17 -5.20 -22.51
C LYS A 84 -5.77 -4.12 -21.50
N ALA A 85 -5.01 -4.51 -20.47
CA ALA A 85 -4.49 -3.56 -19.49
C ALA A 85 -3.35 -2.73 -20.12
N GLU A 86 -3.23 -1.48 -19.69
CA GLU A 86 -2.17 -0.60 -20.14
C GLU A 86 -0.99 -0.64 -19.17
N ALA A 87 0.24 -0.67 -19.69
CA ALA A 87 1.47 -0.61 -18.88
C ALA A 87 1.78 0.84 -18.48
N ASN A 88 0.85 1.50 -17.80
CA ASN A 88 0.95 2.92 -17.41
C ASN A 88 1.40 3.12 -15.95
N TRP A 89 1.45 2.04 -15.15
CA TRP A 89 1.93 2.13 -13.78
C TRP A 89 3.47 2.15 -13.75
N ASN A 90 4.02 3.19 -13.18
CA ASN A 90 5.42 3.31 -12.78
C ASN A 90 5.50 4.25 -11.58
N MET A 91 6.62 4.22 -10.84
CA MET A 91 6.78 5.01 -9.62
C MET A 91 6.61 6.52 -9.86
N LYS A 92 7.05 7.04 -11.01
CA LYS A 92 6.90 8.45 -11.34
C LYS A 92 5.44 8.85 -11.50
N ASN A 93 4.65 8.05 -12.24
CA ASN A 93 3.22 8.28 -12.43
C ASN A 93 2.49 8.12 -11.10
N PHE A 94 2.80 7.06 -10.33
CA PHE A 94 2.23 6.84 -9.00
C PHE A 94 2.42 8.07 -8.08
N VAL A 95 3.64 8.62 -8.01
CA VAL A 95 3.91 9.82 -7.20
C VAL A 95 3.09 11.01 -7.68
N ALA A 96 2.97 11.22 -9.00
CA ALA A 96 2.17 12.30 -9.56
C ALA A 96 0.68 12.15 -9.23
N ASP A 97 0.14 10.93 -9.39
CA ASP A 97 -1.26 10.61 -9.09
C ASP A 97 -1.57 10.79 -7.60
N GLN A 98 -0.65 10.37 -6.70
CA GLN A 98 -0.82 10.57 -5.26
C GLN A 98 -0.79 12.04 -4.86
N ILE A 99 0.09 12.84 -5.45
CA ILE A 99 0.12 14.29 -5.22
C ILE A 99 -1.21 14.94 -5.62
N GLU A 100 -1.74 14.57 -6.77
CA GLU A 100 -3.01 15.09 -7.27
C GLU A 100 -4.20 14.63 -6.39
N LEU A 101 -4.20 13.38 -5.98
CA LEU A 101 -5.21 12.84 -5.06
C LEU A 101 -5.22 13.60 -3.74
N VAL A 102 -4.04 13.81 -3.14
CA VAL A 102 -3.90 14.57 -1.89
C VAL A 102 -4.41 16.00 -2.05
N ARG A 103 -4.03 16.68 -3.13
CA ARG A 103 -4.52 18.04 -3.41
C ARG A 103 -6.04 18.12 -3.45
N ARG A 104 -6.69 17.17 -4.12
CA ARG A 104 -8.17 17.12 -4.21
C ARG A 104 -8.82 16.84 -2.86
N GLN A 105 -8.23 15.93 -2.06
CA GLN A 105 -8.79 15.57 -0.76
C GLN A 105 -8.61 16.67 0.29
N VAL A 106 -7.46 17.32 0.30
CA VAL A 106 -7.12 18.35 1.30
C VAL A 106 -7.74 19.69 0.96
N GLY A 107 -7.72 20.08 -0.32
CA GLY A 107 -8.13 21.42 -0.73
C GLY A 107 -7.31 22.49 -0.01
N ASP A 108 -7.98 23.48 0.55
CA ASP A 108 -7.36 24.60 1.26
C ASP A 108 -7.13 24.34 2.77
N LYS A 109 -7.38 23.11 3.22
CA LYS A 109 -7.26 22.76 4.64
C LYS A 109 -5.80 22.51 5.03
N LYS A 110 -5.51 22.69 6.33
CA LYS A 110 -4.23 22.32 6.90
C LYS A 110 -4.22 20.83 7.28
N VAL A 111 -3.08 20.21 7.10
CA VAL A 111 -2.81 18.82 7.49
C VAL A 111 -1.75 18.80 8.59
N LEU A 112 -2.00 18.05 9.64
CA LEU A 112 -1.02 17.76 10.67
C LEU A 112 -0.49 16.34 10.46
N LEU A 113 0.83 16.20 10.40
CA LEU A 113 1.53 14.94 10.31
C LEU A 113 2.39 14.72 11.55
N ALA A 114 2.14 13.63 12.28
CA ALA A 114 3.07 13.16 13.30
C ALA A 114 4.28 12.51 12.61
N LEU A 115 5.44 13.15 12.72
CA LEU A 115 6.67 12.77 12.03
C LEU A 115 7.59 12.03 13.02
N SER A 116 7.65 10.71 12.91
CA SER A 116 8.48 9.89 13.81
C SER A 116 9.98 9.91 13.45
N GLY A 117 10.33 10.26 12.21
CA GLY A 117 11.69 10.14 11.67
C GLY A 117 11.98 8.80 10.97
N GLY A 118 11.07 7.83 11.05
CA GLY A 118 11.14 6.59 10.27
C GLY A 118 10.88 6.80 8.79
N VAL A 119 11.22 5.80 7.96
CA VAL A 119 11.13 5.87 6.49
C VAL A 119 9.71 6.21 6.04
N ASP A 120 8.69 5.53 6.56
CA ASP A 120 7.31 5.69 6.11
C ASP A 120 6.79 7.11 6.36
N SER A 121 6.96 7.63 7.58
CA SER A 121 6.54 9.00 7.92
C SER A 121 7.32 10.05 7.12
N SER A 122 8.57 9.78 6.78
CA SER A 122 9.41 10.66 5.97
C SER A 122 8.95 10.70 4.51
N VAL A 123 8.57 9.55 3.93
CA VAL A 123 8.01 9.47 2.57
C VAL A 123 6.67 10.20 2.51
N VAL A 124 5.80 9.99 3.49
CA VAL A 124 4.51 10.69 3.59
C VAL A 124 4.73 12.21 3.71
N ALA A 125 5.66 12.65 4.56
CA ALA A 125 6.00 14.07 4.68
C ALA A 125 6.47 14.68 3.35
N ALA A 126 7.36 13.99 2.62
CA ALA A 126 7.88 14.45 1.34
C ALA A 126 6.78 14.55 0.26
N LEU A 127 5.85 13.60 0.23
CA LEU A 127 4.70 13.64 -0.69
C LEU A 127 3.74 14.79 -0.33
N LEU A 128 3.42 14.94 0.94
CA LEU A 128 2.54 16.02 1.42
C LEU A 128 3.16 17.40 1.18
N LEU A 129 4.45 17.58 1.41
CA LEU A 129 5.14 18.84 1.09
C LEU A 129 5.03 19.20 -0.38
N LYS A 130 5.18 18.23 -1.28
CA LYS A 130 5.01 18.43 -2.72
C LYS A 130 3.55 18.71 -3.12
N ALA A 131 2.60 18.13 -2.40
CA ALA A 131 1.19 18.27 -2.70
C ALA A 131 0.60 19.59 -2.20
N ILE A 132 0.84 19.94 -0.92
CA ILE A 132 0.13 21.01 -0.20
C ILE A 132 1.06 22.05 0.44
N GLY A 133 2.37 21.90 0.35
CA GLY A 133 3.34 22.91 0.79
C GLY A 133 3.11 23.40 2.21
N ASP A 134 2.91 24.71 2.37
CA ASP A 134 2.75 25.39 3.66
C ASP A 134 1.50 24.96 4.46
N ASN A 135 0.57 24.26 3.82
CA ASN A 135 -0.59 23.69 4.51
C ASN A 135 -0.25 22.42 5.30
N LEU A 136 0.97 21.92 5.17
CA LEU A 136 1.47 20.82 6.00
C LEU A 136 2.13 21.34 7.26
N VAL A 137 1.71 20.84 8.42
CA VAL A 137 2.37 21.02 9.71
C VAL A 137 2.90 19.67 10.19
N CYS A 138 4.22 19.53 10.23
CA CYS A 138 4.87 18.34 10.79
C CYS A 138 5.10 18.53 12.27
N VAL A 139 4.80 17.53 13.09
CA VAL A 139 5.07 17.53 14.53
C VAL A 139 5.99 16.37 14.85
N HIS A 140 7.17 16.68 15.38
CA HIS A 140 8.11 15.68 15.90
C HIS A 140 8.18 15.79 17.40
N VAL A 141 7.93 14.68 18.11
CA VAL A 141 7.98 14.60 19.57
C VAL A 141 9.19 13.77 19.98
N ASN A 142 10.15 14.40 20.66
CA ASN A 142 11.23 13.68 21.33
C ASN A 142 10.73 13.21 22.71
N HIS A 143 10.57 11.91 22.86
CA HIS A 143 10.13 11.30 24.12
C HIS A 143 11.29 10.77 24.98
N GLY A 144 12.55 11.05 24.61
CA GLY A 144 13.74 10.64 25.35
C GLY A 144 14.21 9.19 25.08
N LEU A 145 13.45 8.41 24.29
CA LEU A 145 13.79 7.02 23.92
C LEU A 145 14.15 6.90 22.44
N MET A 146 14.43 8.03 21.79
CA MET A 146 14.91 8.06 20.39
C MET A 146 16.37 7.58 20.33
N ARG A 147 16.78 7.10 19.16
CA ARG A 147 18.19 6.80 18.92
C ARG A 147 19.02 8.08 19.00
N LYS A 148 20.28 7.93 19.35
CA LYS A 148 21.21 9.08 19.41
C LYS A 148 21.26 9.82 18.08
N GLY A 149 20.98 11.11 18.09
CA GLY A 149 21.01 11.99 16.92
C GLY A 149 19.80 11.87 15.99
N GLU A 150 18.79 11.08 16.32
CA GLU A 150 17.63 10.86 15.43
C GLU A 150 16.74 12.10 15.36
N SER A 151 16.45 12.73 16.48
CA SER A 151 15.66 13.98 16.50
C SER A 151 16.37 15.14 15.81
N GLU A 152 17.69 15.27 16.02
CA GLU A 152 18.51 16.28 15.36
C GLU A 152 18.52 16.07 13.84
N ASN A 153 18.58 14.81 13.38
CA ASN A 153 18.52 14.50 11.97
C ASN A 153 17.16 14.84 11.36
N VAL A 154 16.06 14.59 12.09
CA VAL A 154 14.72 14.99 11.65
C VAL A 154 14.62 16.51 11.48
N ILE A 155 15.14 17.27 12.43
CA ILE A 155 15.16 18.74 12.36
C ILE A 155 16.00 19.19 11.17
N GLU A 156 17.21 18.63 11.00
CA GLU A 156 18.09 19.01 9.91
C GLU A 156 17.44 18.75 8.54
N VAL A 157 16.88 17.58 8.32
CA VAL A 157 16.28 17.22 7.03
C VAL A 157 15.00 18.01 6.77
N PHE A 158 14.05 17.98 7.69
CA PHE A 158 12.71 18.52 7.40
C PHE A 158 12.63 20.02 7.57
N LYS A 159 13.27 20.59 8.59
CA LYS A 159 13.22 22.03 8.83
C LYS A 159 14.25 22.78 7.99
N ASN A 160 15.51 22.35 7.98
CA ASN A 160 16.58 23.11 7.37
C ASN A 160 16.75 22.84 5.87
N GLN A 161 16.65 21.56 5.43
CA GLN A 161 16.85 21.21 4.03
C GLN A 161 15.55 21.29 3.22
N LEU A 162 14.42 20.78 3.75
CA LEU A 162 13.15 20.75 3.06
C LEU A 162 12.24 21.95 3.36
N ASN A 163 12.65 22.83 4.27
CA ASN A 163 11.89 24.01 4.69
C ASN A 163 10.43 23.69 5.09
N ALA A 164 10.23 22.53 5.73
CA ALA A 164 8.93 22.13 6.21
C ALA A 164 8.53 22.94 7.45
N ASN A 165 7.24 23.20 7.63
CA ASN A 165 6.71 23.75 8.86
C ASN A 165 6.76 22.66 9.96
N LEU A 166 7.91 22.55 10.62
CA LEU A 166 8.19 21.55 11.65
C LEU A 166 8.07 22.14 13.06
N VAL A 167 7.16 21.61 13.84
CA VAL A 167 7.02 21.82 15.26
C VAL A 167 7.77 20.71 15.99
N TYR A 168 8.86 21.08 16.67
CA TYR A 168 9.60 20.16 17.53
C TYR A 168 9.11 20.29 18.97
N VAL A 169 8.79 19.17 19.59
CA VAL A 169 8.35 19.10 20.99
C VAL A 169 9.33 18.22 21.77
N ASP A 170 10.05 18.82 22.73
CA ASP A 170 10.80 18.04 23.68
C ASP A 170 9.88 17.64 24.84
N ALA A 171 9.59 16.36 24.94
CA ALA A 171 8.76 15.74 25.96
C ALA A 171 9.55 14.73 26.82
N THR A 172 10.89 14.79 26.76
CA THR A 172 11.80 13.83 27.39
C THR A 172 11.50 13.68 28.87
N ASP A 173 11.46 14.77 29.63
CA ASP A 173 11.23 14.73 31.07
C ASP A 173 9.85 14.15 31.43
N ARG A 174 8.84 14.48 30.62
CA ARG A 174 7.47 13.97 30.80
C ARG A 174 7.39 12.46 30.62
N PHE A 175 7.97 11.94 29.57
CA PHE A 175 7.91 10.50 29.27
C PHE A 175 8.82 9.69 30.20
N LEU A 176 10.05 10.12 30.43
CA LEU A 176 10.96 9.43 31.34
C LEU A 176 10.48 9.48 32.79
N GLY A 177 9.86 10.58 33.19
CA GLY A 177 9.27 10.70 34.55
C GLY A 177 8.12 9.72 34.77
N LEU A 178 7.31 9.41 33.75
CA LEU A 178 6.24 8.39 33.80
C LEU A 178 6.78 6.96 33.85
N LEU A 179 8.00 6.74 33.38
CA LEU A 179 8.67 5.43 33.39
C LEU A 179 9.50 5.19 34.65
N ALA A 180 9.66 6.19 35.49
CA ALA A 180 10.43 6.06 36.73
C ALA A 180 9.79 5.02 37.68
N GLY A 181 10.54 3.98 38.04
CA GLY A 181 10.06 2.89 38.90
C GLY A 181 9.27 1.80 38.21
N VAL A 182 9.23 1.80 36.88
CA VAL A 182 8.69 0.68 36.08
C VAL A 182 9.83 -0.31 35.86
N ASP A 183 9.72 -1.51 36.45
CA ASP A 183 10.61 -2.63 36.18
C ASP A 183 10.16 -3.34 34.89
N LEU A 184 11.12 -3.58 33.98
CA LEU A 184 10.93 -4.30 32.73
C LEU A 184 11.20 -5.81 32.92
#